data_1bde9c0e59567264a7a20b5ee9ae49f2
#
_entry.id   1bde9c0e59567264a7a20b5ee9ae49f2
#
_cell.length_a   1.000
_cell.length_b   1.000
_cell.length_c   1.000
_cell.angle_alpha   90.00
_cell.angle_beta   90.00
_cell.angle_gamma   90.00
#
_symmetry.space_group_name_H-M   'P 1'
#
loop_
_entity.id
_entity.type
_entity.pdbx_description
1 polymer ?
#
loop_
_entity_poly.entity_id
_entity_poly.type
_entity_poly.pdbx_seq_one_letter_code
_entity_poly.pdbx_strand_id
1 'polypeptide(L)'
;MIHLARRTLLAAALGLAVALPAQAQDAKPTASIVVASTTSTQDSGLFGYLLPIFTKKTGIEVKVVAQGTGQALDTGRRGDADVVFVHAKAAEEKFLSEGFSKERKPVMYNDFVLIGPKSDPAGVKGGKDIAAALTAIETKKAPFVSRGDKSGTHMAELKLWKTANVDLEKVRGDWYREIGQGMGAALNTASAMNAYVLADRATWLNFKNRGDLAIVVEGDKRLFNQYGVMVVNPEKFPTVKAKEAAAFVEWLTGPEGQKTIADYKIGGEQLFFPNANQPGA
;
A
#
# COMPACT_ATOMS: atom_id res chain seq x y z
N MET A 1 -21.61 74.04 61.43
CA MET A 1 -22.64 73.09 60.92
C MET A 1 -22.36 72.87 59.49
N ILE A 2 -21.70 71.73 59.15
CA ILE A 2 -21.16 71.47 57.85
C ILE A 2 -21.76 70.15 57.41
N HIS A 3 -22.52 70.16 56.27
CA HIS A 3 -23.05 68.96 55.63
C HIS A 3 -22.07 68.37 54.69
N LEU A 4 -21.70 67.15 54.95
CA LEU A 4 -20.85 66.37 54.05
C LEU A 4 -21.72 65.56 53.08
N ALA A 5 -21.62 65.84 51.77
CA ALA A 5 -22.31 65.13 50.74
C ALA A 5 -21.46 63.89 50.30
N ARG A 6 -22.05 62.69 50.40
CA ARG A 6 -21.47 61.46 49.93
C ARG A 6 -21.72 61.34 48.38
N ARG A 7 -20.67 61.33 47.62
CA ARG A 7 -20.65 60.95 46.17
C ARG A 7 -20.43 59.45 46.07
N THR A 8 -21.41 58.72 45.61
CA THR A 8 -21.31 57.32 45.19
C THR A 8 -20.82 57.26 43.76
N LEU A 9 -19.62 56.65 43.53
CA LEU A 9 -19.09 56.33 42.25
C LEU A 9 -19.57 54.92 41.90
N LEU A 10 -20.40 54.77 40.86
CA LEU A 10 -20.70 53.51 40.19
C LEU A 10 -19.55 53.22 39.19
N ALA A 11 -18.75 52.18 39.46
CA ALA A 11 -17.82 51.64 38.52
C ALA A 11 -18.51 50.58 37.67
N ALA A 12 -18.77 50.88 36.39
CA ALA A 12 -19.24 49.91 35.39
C ALA A 12 -18.07 49.06 34.93
N ALA A 13 -18.00 47.79 35.36
CA ALA A 13 -17.04 46.80 34.84
C ALA A 13 -17.59 46.23 33.53
N LEU A 14 -17.05 46.66 32.37
CA LEU A 14 -17.25 46.01 31.09
C LEU A 14 -16.46 44.69 31.09
N GLY A 15 -17.13 43.57 31.26
CA GLY A 15 -16.56 42.23 31.06
C GLY A 15 -16.33 41.95 29.57
N LEU A 16 -15.09 42.01 29.15
CA LEU A 16 -14.68 41.53 27.80
C LEU A 16 -14.73 40.01 27.83
N ALA A 17 -15.78 39.40 27.27
CA ALA A 17 -15.85 37.97 27.05
C ALA A 17 -14.90 37.62 25.90
N VAL A 18 -13.71 37.16 26.22
CA VAL A 18 -12.78 36.55 25.22
C VAL A 18 -13.36 35.18 24.84
N ALA A 19 -14.00 35.12 23.67
CA ALA A 19 -14.39 33.86 23.06
C ALA A 19 -13.09 33.10 22.63
N LEU A 20 -12.66 32.15 23.46
CA LEU A 20 -11.61 31.21 23.06
C LEU A 20 -12.14 30.37 21.86
N PRO A 21 -11.37 30.23 20.79
CA PRO A 21 -11.76 29.32 19.71
C PRO A 21 -11.88 27.91 20.29
N ALA A 22 -13.06 27.31 20.16
CA ALA A 22 -13.28 25.92 20.48
C ALA A 22 -12.33 25.11 19.62
N GLN A 23 -11.28 24.54 20.20
CA GLN A 23 -10.46 23.53 19.52
C GLN A 23 -11.41 22.36 19.23
N ALA A 24 -11.63 22.10 17.93
CA ALA A 24 -12.33 20.91 17.49
C ALA A 24 -11.53 19.70 18.00
N GLN A 25 -11.96 19.12 19.11
CA GLN A 25 -11.45 17.86 19.60
C GLN A 25 -11.77 16.84 18.51
N ASP A 26 -10.73 16.18 17.96
CA ASP A 26 -10.93 15.08 17.04
C ASP A 26 -11.84 14.05 17.71
N ALA A 27 -13.04 13.89 17.17
CA ALA A 27 -14.03 12.98 17.72
C ALA A 27 -13.46 11.57 17.69
N LYS A 28 -13.53 10.84 18.81
CA LYS A 28 -13.11 9.43 18.85
C LYS A 28 -13.89 8.63 17.82
N PRO A 29 -13.22 7.71 17.08
CA PRO A 29 -13.90 6.82 16.16
C PRO A 29 -15.07 6.09 16.85
N THR A 30 -16.21 6.02 16.15
CA THR A 30 -17.45 5.39 16.68
C THR A 30 -17.53 3.91 16.30
N ALA A 31 -16.76 3.49 15.29
CA ALA A 31 -16.66 2.13 14.81
C ALA A 31 -15.24 1.83 14.33
N SER A 32 -14.91 0.55 14.11
CA SER A 32 -13.63 0.16 13.51
C SER A 32 -13.81 -1.07 12.64
N ILE A 33 -13.01 -1.17 11.57
CA ILE A 33 -12.89 -2.33 10.70
C ILE A 33 -11.44 -2.83 10.65
N VAL A 34 -11.27 -4.10 10.30
CA VAL A 34 -9.97 -4.72 10.03
C VAL A 34 -9.79 -4.88 8.51
N VAL A 35 -8.70 -4.33 7.99
CA VAL A 35 -8.32 -4.46 6.57
C VAL A 35 -7.07 -5.32 6.49
N ALA A 36 -7.19 -6.53 5.95
CA ALA A 36 -6.04 -7.36 5.61
C ALA A 36 -5.41 -6.86 4.31
N SER A 37 -4.14 -6.49 4.36
CA SER A 37 -3.43 -5.92 3.22
C SER A 37 -1.97 -6.37 3.17
N THR A 38 -1.17 -5.76 2.29
CA THR A 38 0.22 -6.18 2.08
C THR A 38 1.23 -5.27 2.77
N THR A 39 2.36 -5.85 3.18
CA THR A 39 3.49 -5.10 3.73
C THR A 39 3.99 -4.05 2.74
N SER A 40 4.02 -4.35 1.43
CA SER A 40 4.44 -3.37 0.42
C SER A 40 3.47 -2.17 0.33
N THR A 41 2.15 -2.38 0.49
CA THR A 41 1.19 -1.27 0.56
C THR A 41 1.40 -0.44 1.83
N GLN A 42 1.66 -1.09 2.97
CA GLN A 42 1.98 -0.40 4.23
C GLN A 42 3.28 0.40 4.10
N ASP A 43 4.34 -0.22 3.58
CA ASP A 43 5.68 0.37 3.46
C ASP A 43 5.72 1.52 2.44
N SER A 44 4.78 1.55 1.49
CA SER A 44 4.63 2.67 0.56
C SER A 44 4.21 3.98 1.24
N GLY A 45 3.67 3.93 2.46
CA GLY A 45 3.17 5.09 3.20
C GLY A 45 1.73 5.49 2.83
N LEU A 46 1.11 4.85 1.83
CA LEU A 46 -0.22 5.22 1.34
C LEU A 46 -1.29 5.20 2.44
N PHE A 47 -1.30 4.16 3.29
CA PHE A 47 -2.28 4.05 4.37
C PHE A 47 -2.17 5.20 5.38
N GLY A 48 -0.95 5.64 5.70
CA GLY A 48 -0.73 6.80 6.58
C GLY A 48 -1.34 8.09 6.04
N TYR A 49 -1.47 8.20 4.73
CA TYR A 49 -2.10 9.34 4.07
C TYR A 49 -3.62 9.19 3.92
N LEU A 50 -4.09 8.02 3.47
CA LEU A 50 -5.51 7.77 3.16
C LEU A 50 -6.39 7.65 4.40
N LEU A 51 -5.97 6.83 5.38
CA LEU A 51 -6.86 6.38 6.45
C LEU A 51 -7.30 7.50 7.40
N PRO A 52 -6.45 8.48 7.77
CA PRO A 52 -6.89 9.61 8.59
C PRO A 52 -8.01 10.43 7.93
N ILE A 53 -7.97 10.58 6.58
CA ILE A 53 -8.99 11.32 5.83
C ILE A 53 -10.33 10.58 5.87
N PHE A 54 -10.31 9.27 5.64
CA PHE A 54 -11.51 8.43 5.75
C PHE A 54 -12.09 8.45 7.16
N THR A 55 -11.25 8.22 8.17
CA THR A 55 -11.67 8.18 9.58
C THR A 55 -12.30 9.52 10.02
N LYS A 56 -11.68 10.64 9.67
CA LYS A 56 -12.20 11.97 9.96
C LYS A 56 -13.59 12.22 9.35
N LYS A 57 -13.80 11.70 8.12
CA LYS A 57 -15.08 11.86 7.41
C LYS A 57 -16.19 10.97 7.97
N THR A 58 -15.88 9.74 8.33
CA THR A 58 -16.88 8.70 8.59
C THR A 58 -17.01 8.32 10.07
N GLY A 59 -16.02 8.63 10.89
CA GLY A 59 -15.90 8.13 12.26
C GLY A 59 -15.51 6.64 12.33
N ILE A 60 -15.16 5.99 11.22
CA ILE A 60 -14.76 4.59 11.15
C ILE A 60 -13.23 4.51 11.17
N GLU A 61 -12.66 3.87 12.19
CA GLU A 61 -11.23 3.57 12.25
C GLU A 61 -10.92 2.35 11.36
N VAL A 62 -9.84 2.43 10.58
CA VAL A 62 -9.35 1.30 9.78
C VAL A 62 -8.08 0.75 10.41
N LYS A 63 -8.15 -0.50 10.89
CA LYS A 63 -7.02 -1.24 11.45
C LYS A 63 -6.41 -2.13 10.36
N VAL A 64 -5.20 -1.78 9.92
CA VAL A 64 -4.52 -2.54 8.86
C VAL A 64 -3.72 -3.68 9.46
N VAL A 65 -3.92 -4.89 8.93
CA VAL A 65 -3.08 -6.06 9.17
C VAL A 65 -2.23 -6.28 7.91
N ALA A 66 -0.99 -5.78 7.95
CA ALA A 66 -0.06 -5.82 6.83
C ALA A 66 0.77 -7.11 6.85
N GLN A 67 0.67 -7.91 5.78
CA GLN A 67 1.30 -9.23 5.67
C GLN A 67 1.56 -9.58 4.19
N GLY A 68 2.03 -10.79 3.89
CA GLY A 68 2.11 -11.25 2.49
C GLY A 68 0.72 -11.43 1.89
N THR A 69 0.56 -11.28 0.56
CA THR A 69 -0.75 -11.38 -0.11
C THR A 69 -1.48 -12.69 0.21
N GLY A 70 -0.77 -13.83 0.20
CA GLY A 70 -1.37 -15.12 0.56
C GLY A 70 -1.93 -15.12 1.98
N GLN A 71 -1.16 -14.61 2.93
CA GLN A 71 -1.57 -14.50 4.34
C GLN A 71 -2.75 -13.52 4.51
N ALA A 72 -2.78 -12.40 3.77
CA ALA A 72 -3.88 -11.44 3.79
C ALA A 72 -5.19 -12.08 3.29
N LEU A 73 -5.12 -12.84 2.19
CA LEU A 73 -6.25 -13.61 1.69
C LEU A 73 -6.67 -14.70 2.69
N ASP A 74 -5.73 -15.40 3.34
CA ASP A 74 -6.03 -16.39 4.37
C ASP A 74 -6.68 -15.77 5.61
N THR A 75 -6.27 -14.57 6.00
CA THR A 75 -6.94 -13.80 7.07
C THR A 75 -8.40 -13.52 6.70
N GLY A 76 -8.67 -13.13 5.45
CA GLY A 76 -10.05 -13.01 4.93
C GLY A 76 -10.82 -14.34 4.88
N ARG A 77 -10.15 -15.46 4.50
CA ARG A 77 -10.76 -16.81 4.47
C ARG A 77 -11.20 -17.32 5.84
N ARG A 78 -10.56 -16.86 6.91
CA ARG A 78 -10.93 -17.19 8.29
C ARG A 78 -12.00 -16.26 8.88
N GLY A 79 -12.33 -15.15 8.17
CA GLY A 79 -13.24 -14.12 8.71
C GLY A 79 -12.58 -13.21 9.76
N ASP A 80 -11.23 -13.20 9.83
CA ASP A 80 -10.45 -12.37 10.76
C ASP A 80 -10.27 -10.92 10.24
N ALA A 81 -10.78 -10.60 9.06
CA ALA A 81 -10.80 -9.26 8.47
C ALA A 81 -12.18 -8.95 7.90
N ASP A 82 -12.53 -7.66 7.87
CA ASP A 82 -13.74 -7.14 7.25
C ASP A 82 -13.54 -6.88 5.74
N VAL A 83 -12.31 -6.50 5.37
CA VAL A 83 -11.92 -6.16 4.00
C VAL A 83 -10.56 -6.79 3.68
N VAL A 84 -10.39 -7.23 2.43
CA VAL A 84 -9.10 -7.60 1.85
C VAL A 84 -8.75 -6.57 0.78
N PHE A 85 -7.56 -5.95 0.88
CA PHE A 85 -7.05 -4.96 -0.05
C PHE A 85 -5.63 -5.31 -0.48
N VAL A 86 -5.49 -5.92 -1.64
CA VAL A 86 -4.24 -6.52 -2.14
C VAL A 86 -4.03 -6.25 -3.64
N HIS A 87 -2.97 -6.80 -4.25
CA HIS A 87 -2.59 -6.54 -5.64
C HIS A 87 -2.08 -7.80 -6.36
N ALA A 88 -2.89 -8.87 -6.32
CA ALA A 88 -2.60 -10.13 -7.02
C ALA A 88 -3.87 -10.69 -7.66
N LYS A 89 -4.29 -10.10 -8.78
CA LYS A 89 -5.58 -10.30 -9.45
C LYS A 89 -6.00 -11.78 -9.51
N ALA A 90 -5.12 -12.68 -9.94
CA ALA A 90 -5.45 -14.11 -10.04
C ALA A 90 -5.79 -14.76 -8.68
N ALA A 91 -5.08 -14.36 -7.61
CA ALA A 91 -5.37 -14.87 -6.26
C ALA A 91 -6.65 -14.24 -5.68
N GLU A 92 -6.95 -12.99 -6.02
CA GLU A 92 -8.18 -12.29 -5.68
C GLU A 92 -9.39 -12.92 -6.38
N GLU A 93 -9.27 -13.23 -7.67
CA GLU A 93 -10.30 -13.94 -8.45
C GLU A 93 -10.58 -15.35 -7.89
N LYS A 94 -9.52 -16.05 -7.45
CA LYS A 94 -9.69 -17.33 -6.75
C LYS A 94 -10.46 -17.16 -5.42
N PHE A 95 -10.12 -16.13 -4.62
CA PHE A 95 -10.83 -15.82 -3.38
C PHE A 95 -12.33 -15.57 -3.61
N LEU A 96 -12.68 -14.88 -4.73
CA LEU A 96 -14.07 -14.71 -5.15
C LEU A 96 -14.72 -16.05 -5.54
N SER A 97 -14.08 -16.84 -6.40
CA SER A 97 -14.65 -18.10 -6.86
C SER A 97 -14.88 -19.12 -5.73
N GLU A 98 -14.11 -19.02 -4.66
CA GLU A 98 -14.29 -19.77 -3.42
C GLU A 98 -15.43 -19.21 -2.54
N GLY A 99 -16.05 -18.08 -2.92
CA GLY A 99 -17.18 -17.45 -2.25
C GLY A 99 -16.82 -16.69 -0.98
N PHE A 100 -15.55 -16.33 -0.77
CA PHE A 100 -15.11 -15.54 0.38
C PHE A 100 -15.36 -14.04 0.22
N SER A 101 -15.68 -13.59 -0.97
CA SER A 101 -16.26 -12.28 -1.27
C SER A 101 -17.24 -12.38 -2.42
N LYS A 102 -18.16 -11.44 -2.55
CA LYS A 102 -19.15 -11.40 -3.64
C LYS A 102 -18.66 -10.59 -4.84
N GLU A 103 -17.73 -9.65 -4.61
CA GLU A 103 -17.27 -8.72 -5.62
C GLU A 103 -15.81 -8.32 -5.37
N ARG A 104 -15.05 -8.15 -6.45
CA ARG A 104 -13.75 -7.48 -6.47
C ARG A 104 -13.90 -6.13 -7.16
N LYS A 105 -13.56 -5.05 -6.48
CA LYS A 105 -13.50 -3.73 -7.11
C LYS A 105 -12.05 -3.35 -7.39
N PRO A 106 -11.72 -2.91 -8.62
CA PRO A 106 -10.44 -2.27 -8.89
C PRO A 106 -10.36 -0.96 -8.10
N VAL A 107 -9.14 -0.57 -7.71
CA VAL A 107 -8.95 0.66 -6.92
C VAL A 107 -7.99 1.60 -7.62
N MET A 108 -6.81 1.10 -7.93
CA MET A 108 -5.68 1.85 -8.45
C MET A 108 -4.64 0.90 -9.03
N TYR A 109 -3.66 1.45 -9.72
CA TYR A 109 -2.44 0.72 -10.08
C TYR A 109 -1.20 1.53 -9.72
N ASN A 110 -0.10 0.85 -9.51
CA ASN A 110 1.26 1.34 -9.61
C ASN A 110 2.06 0.39 -10.51
N ASP A 111 3.37 0.58 -10.61
CA ASP A 111 4.23 -0.33 -11.32
C ASP A 111 5.26 -0.97 -10.39
N PHE A 112 5.74 -2.13 -10.81
CA PHE A 112 6.99 -2.66 -10.31
C PHE A 112 8.16 -2.05 -11.08
N VAL A 113 9.31 -2.02 -10.43
CA VAL A 113 10.59 -1.63 -11.01
C VAL A 113 11.65 -2.65 -10.66
N LEU A 114 12.57 -2.91 -11.56
CA LEU A 114 13.76 -3.67 -11.24
C LEU A 114 14.81 -2.72 -10.68
N ILE A 115 15.20 -2.98 -9.45
CA ILE A 115 16.26 -2.29 -8.74
C ILE A 115 17.54 -3.10 -8.91
N GLY A 116 18.66 -2.43 -9.03
CA GLY A 116 19.96 -3.09 -9.09
C GLY A 116 21.11 -2.15 -8.78
N PRO A 117 22.33 -2.68 -8.63
CA PRO A 117 23.51 -1.86 -8.35
C PRO A 117 23.86 -0.94 -9.52
N LYS A 118 24.37 0.26 -9.22
CA LYS A 118 24.81 1.22 -10.24
C LYS A 118 25.91 0.67 -11.14
N SER A 119 26.70 -0.28 -10.64
CA SER A 119 27.74 -1.01 -11.38
C SER A 119 27.20 -1.90 -12.49
N ASP A 120 25.93 -2.29 -12.37
CA ASP A 120 25.15 -3.04 -13.34
C ASP A 120 25.88 -4.28 -13.96
N PRO A 121 26.26 -5.27 -13.15
CA PRO A 121 27.02 -6.43 -13.63
C PRO A 121 26.25 -7.24 -14.69
N ALA A 122 24.93 -7.17 -14.70
CA ALA A 122 24.10 -7.82 -15.73
C ALA A 122 24.00 -6.99 -17.03
N GLY A 123 24.31 -5.70 -17.02
CA GLY A 123 24.22 -4.82 -18.19
C GLY A 123 22.79 -4.54 -18.62
N VAL A 124 21.89 -4.31 -17.66
CA VAL A 124 20.44 -4.15 -17.91
C VAL A 124 19.92 -2.72 -17.67
N LYS A 125 20.78 -1.84 -17.18
CA LYS A 125 20.43 -0.46 -16.82
C LYS A 125 19.90 0.33 -18.00
N GLY A 126 18.77 1.00 -17.80
CA GLY A 126 18.07 1.78 -18.83
C GLY A 126 17.22 0.93 -19.77
N GLY A 127 17.16 -0.39 -19.52
CA GLY A 127 16.31 -1.32 -20.27
C GLY A 127 14.81 -1.06 -20.06
N LYS A 128 14.02 -1.44 -21.07
CA LYS A 128 12.55 -1.38 -21.04
C LYS A 128 11.90 -2.75 -21.31
N ASP A 129 12.70 -3.81 -21.28
CA ASP A 129 12.26 -5.20 -21.40
C ASP A 129 12.69 -5.98 -20.16
N ILE A 130 11.73 -6.22 -19.27
CA ILE A 130 12.00 -6.92 -18.02
C ILE A 130 12.40 -8.39 -18.25
N ALA A 131 11.85 -9.07 -19.29
CA ALA A 131 12.19 -10.45 -19.54
C ALA A 131 13.64 -10.58 -20.05
N ALA A 132 14.07 -9.70 -20.96
CA ALA A 132 15.46 -9.64 -21.40
C ALA A 132 16.42 -9.34 -20.24
N ALA A 133 16.04 -8.44 -19.33
CA ALA A 133 16.83 -8.10 -18.15
C ALA A 133 16.97 -9.29 -17.20
N LEU A 134 15.89 -10.02 -16.92
CA LEU A 134 15.92 -11.22 -16.07
C LEU A 134 16.77 -12.33 -16.71
N THR A 135 16.65 -12.54 -18.02
CA THR A 135 17.51 -13.49 -18.74
C THR A 135 19.00 -13.12 -18.62
N ALA A 136 19.34 -11.82 -18.74
CA ALA A 136 20.72 -11.36 -18.59
C ALA A 136 21.24 -11.58 -17.16
N ILE A 137 20.43 -11.32 -16.15
CA ILE A 137 20.76 -11.56 -14.72
C ILE A 137 21.03 -13.05 -14.50
N GLU A 138 20.16 -13.93 -14.99
CA GLU A 138 20.31 -15.38 -14.87
C GLU A 138 21.57 -15.85 -15.59
N THR A 139 21.78 -15.47 -16.86
CA THR A 139 22.93 -15.90 -17.67
C THR A 139 24.26 -15.51 -17.02
N LYS A 140 24.33 -14.32 -16.42
CA LYS A 140 25.53 -13.84 -15.73
C LYS A 140 25.61 -14.27 -14.27
N LYS A 141 24.59 -14.99 -13.76
CA LYS A 141 24.48 -15.37 -12.34
C LYS A 141 24.67 -14.17 -11.41
N ALA A 142 24.21 -13.00 -11.83
CA ALA A 142 24.32 -11.79 -11.05
C ALA A 142 23.39 -11.87 -9.81
N PRO A 143 23.84 -11.43 -8.62
CA PRO A 143 23.07 -11.58 -7.40
C PRO A 143 21.66 -11.00 -7.52
N PHE A 144 20.65 -11.78 -7.16
CA PHE A 144 19.25 -11.41 -7.15
C PHE A 144 18.61 -11.78 -5.81
N VAL A 145 17.89 -10.85 -5.20
CA VAL A 145 17.14 -11.07 -3.96
C VAL A 145 15.66 -11.16 -4.29
N SER A 146 15.08 -12.30 -3.95
CA SER A 146 13.63 -12.53 -3.99
C SER A 146 13.03 -12.41 -2.59
N ARG A 147 11.81 -11.89 -2.52
CA ARG A 147 11.07 -11.91 -1.25
C ARG A 147 10.81 -13.31 -0.72
N GLY A 148 10.50 -14.28 -1.59
CA GLY A 148 10.28 -15.69 -1.19
C GLY A 148 9.09 -15.92 -0.23
N ASP A 149 8.21 -14.93 -0.01
CA ASP A 149 7.18 -14.87 1.05
C ASP A 149 5.74 -15.05 0.54
N LYS A 150 5.57 -15.47 -0.70
CA LYS A 150 4.26 -15.61 -1.38
C LYS A 150 3.45 -14.30 -1.45
N SER A 151 4.09 -13.15 -1.33
CA SER A 151 3.48 -11.84 -1.53
C SER A 151 3.08 -11.60 -2.99
N GLY A 152 2.29 -10.54 -3.24
CA GLY A 152 1.98 -10.11 -4.60
C GLY A 152 3.23 -9.78 -5.42
N THR A 153 4.24 -9.15 -4.82
CA THR A 153 5.55 -8.90 -5.45
C THR A 153 6.26 -10.21 -5.80
N HIS A 154 6.31 -11.17 -4.88
CA HIS A 154 6.92 -12.48 -5.14
C HIS A 154 6.17 -13.23 -6.25
N MET A 155 4.84 -13.25 -6.23
CA MET A 155 4.05 -13.89 -7.30
C MET A 155 4.25 -13.21 -8.67
N ALA A 156 4.35 -11.87 -8.71
CA ALA A 156 4.66 -11.12 -9.91
C ALA A 156 6.07 -11.45 -10.43
N GLU A 157 7.07 -11.51 -9.54
CA GLU A 157 8.44 -11.89 -9.85
C GLU A 157 8.51 -13.27 -10.51
N LEU A 158 7.89 -14.29 -9.88
CA LEU A 158 7.87 -15.66 -10.44
C LEU A 158 7.21 -15.71 -11.81
N LYS A 159 6.14 -14.94 -12.02
CA LYS A 159 5.50 -14.80 -13.35
C LYS A 159 6.44 -14.16 -14.37
N LEU A 160 7.22 -13.16 -13.98
CA LEU A 160 8.19 -12.50 -14.86
C LEU A 160 9.34 -13.43 -15.24
N TRP A 161 9.88 -14.22 -14.30
CA TRP A 161 10.88 -15.27 -14.57
C TRP A 161 10.36 -16.30 -15.58
N LYS A 162 9.13 -16.76 -15.38
CA LYS A 162 8.48 -17.66 -16.34
C LYS A 162 8.31 -17.01 -17.72
N THR A 163 7.96 -15.73 -17.79
CA THR A 163 7.84 -14.99 -19.07
C THR A 163 9.20 -14.82 -19.75
N ALA A 164 10.28 -14.73 -18.96
CA ALA A 164 11.65 -14.72 -19.46
C ALA A 164 12.16 -16.13 -19.90
N ASN A 165 11.31 -17.15 -19.85
CA ASN A 165 11.65 -18.56 -20.07
C ASN A 165 12.75 -19.09 -19.14
N VAL A 166 12.88 -18.53 -17.94
CA VAL A 166 13.80 -18.97 -16.91
C VAL A 166 13.07 -19.89 -15.93
N ASP A 167 13.48 -21.15 -15.89
CA ASP A 167 12.98 -22.15 -14.95
C ASP A 167 13.82 -22.11 -13.67
N LEU A 168 13.38 -21.32 -12.69
CA LEU A 168 14.10 -21.13 -11.43
C LEU A 168 14.36 -22.44 -10.69
N GLU A 169 13.48 -23.45 -10.79
CA GLU A 169 13.70 -24.76 -10.12
C GLU A 169 14.96 -25.47 -10.64
N LYS A 170 15.33 -25.18 -11.90
CA LYS A 170 16.52 -25.78 -12.53
C LYS A 170 17.77 -24.94 -12.40
N VAL A 171 17.63 -23.60 -12.39
CA VAL A 171 18.78 -22.69 -12.57
C VAL A 171 19.14 -21.89 -11.31
N ARG A 172 18.27 -21.87 -10.30
CA ARG A 172 18.57 -21.16 -9.05
C ARG A 172 19.78 -21.78 -8.34
N GLY A 173 20.55 -20.92 -7.68
CA GLY A 173 21.75 -21.26 -6.95
C GLY A 173 22.12 -20.09 -6.06
N ASP A 174 23.39 -19.90 -5.75
CA ASP A 174 23.86 -18.84 -4.85
C ASP A 174 23.54 -17.41 -5.32
N TRP A 175 23.31 -17.24 -6.61
CA TRP A 175 22.94 -15.96 -7.23
C TRP A 175 21.49 -15.54 -6.94
N TYR A 176 20.58 -16.49 -6.68
CA TYR A 176 19.15 -16.24 -6.43
C TYR A 176 18.81 -16.56 -4.98
N ARG A 177 18.57 -15.54 -4.17
CA ARG A 177 18.36 -15.67 -2.74
C ARG A 177 16.94 -15.30 -2.33
N GLU A 178 16.18 -16.28 -1.91
CA GLU A 178 14.89 -16.09 -1.25
C GLU A 178 15.10 -15.81 0.24
N ILE A 179 14.51 -14.72 0.74
CA ILE A 179 14.70 -14.29 2.14
C ILE A 179 13.50 -14.58 3.06
N GLY A 180 12.34 -14.92 2.50
CA GLY A 180 11.12 -15.22 3.26
C GLY A 180 10.54 -14.02 4.02
N GLN A 181 10.82 -12.76 3.59
CA GLN A 181 10.46 -11.56 4.34
C GLN A 181 9.85 -10.48 3.44
N GLY A 182 9.32 -9.39 4.08
CA GLY A 182 8.68 -8.27 3.42
C GLY A 182 9.63 -7.40 2.57
N MET A 183 9.05 -6.44 1.82
CA MET A 183 9.77 -5.64 0.83
C MET A 183 10.91 -4.81 1.42
N GLY A 184 10.71 -4.21 2.60
CA GLY A 184 11.76 -3.44 3.27
C GLY A 184 12.99 -4.28 3.61
N ALA A 185 12.80 -5.52 4.08
CA ALA A 185 13.89 -6.45 4.34
C ALA A 185 14.58 -6.89 3.05
N ALA A 186 13.81 -7.13 1.97
CA ALA A 186 14.36 -7.48 0.66
C ALA A 186 15.24 -6.37 0.10
N LEU A 187 14.79 -5.12 0.18
CA LEU A 187 15.57 -3.95 -0.24
C LEU A 187 16.84 -3.75 0.60
N ASN A 188 16.77 -3.94 1.94
CA ASN A 188 17.96 -3.89 2.80
C ASN A 188 18.96 -4.97 2.45
N THR A 189 18.51 -6.21 2.21
CA THR A 189 19.35 -7.31 1.80
C THR A 189 20.00 -7.06 0.43
N ALA A 190 19.20 -6.58 -0.54
CA ALA A 190 19.71 -6.22 -1.86
C ALA A 190 20.75 -5.09 -1.80
N SER A 191 20.52 -4.07 -0.95
CA SER A 191 21.48 -2.98 -0.72
C SER A 191 22.80 -3.49 -0.14
N ALA A 192 22.74 -4.37 0.86
CA ALA A 192 23.92 -4.96 1.48
C ALA A 192 24.72 -5.87 0.53
N MET A 193 24.03 -6.55 -0.39
CA MET A 193 24.63 -7.52 -1.33
C MET A 193 24.98 -6.90 -2.68
N ASN A 194 24.66 -5.63 -2.96
CA ASN A 194 24.68 -5.06 -4.30
C ASN A 194 23.95 -5.96 -5.33
N ALA A 195 22.74 -6.42 -4.95
CA ALA A 195 21.96 -7.37 -5.73
C ALA A 195 20.81 -6.70 -6.48
N TYR A 196 20.30 -7.37 -7.50
CA TYR A 196 19.04 -7.02 -8.14
C TYR A 196 17.85 -7.44 -7.27
N VAL A 197 16.74 -6.71 -7.34
CA VAL A 197 15.50 -7.01 -6.63
C VAL A 197 14.31 -6.38 -7.35
N LEU A 198 13.18 -7.09 -7.41
CA LEU A 198 11.92 -6.51 -7.87
C LEU A 198 11.23 -5.81 -6.72
N ALA A 199 10.80 -4.56 -6.92
CA ALA A 199 10.04 -3.80 -5.93
C ALA A 199 8.91 -3.00 -6.58
N ASP A 200 7.83 -2.71 -5.85
CA ASP A 200 6.93 -1.66 -6.27
C ASP A 200 7.61 -0.28 -6.15
N ARG A 201 7.31 0.62 -7.09
CA ARG A 201 7.93 1.94 -7.18
C ARG A 201 7.73 2.76 -5.92
N ALA A 202 6.54 2.71 -5.32
CA ALA A 202 6.22 3.54 -4.16
C ALA A 202 7.07 3.14 -2.94
N THR A 203 7.21 1.84 -2.67
CA THR A 203 8.09 1.35 -1.60
C THR A 203 9.54 1.74 -1.87
N TRP A 204 10.03 1.59 -3.12
CA TRP A 204 11.37 2.03 -3.48
C TRP A 204 11.58 3.52 -3.25
N LEU A 205 10.67 4.38 -3.66
CA LEU A 205 10.80 5.82 -3.50
C LEU A 205 10.78 6.26 -2.03
N ASN A 206 10.03 5.54 -1.19
CA ASN A 206 10.02 5.77 0.25
C ASN A 206 11.23 5.15 0.99
N PHE A 207 11.90 4.18 0.38
CA PHE A 207 13.05 3.49 0.97
C PHE A 207 14.28 4.39 1.05
N LYS A 208 14.92 4.47 2.22
CA LYS A 208 16.05 5.40 2.48
C LYS A 208 17.42 4.77 2.39
N ASN A 209 17.54 3.49 2.75
CA ASN A 209 18.83 2.78 2.82
C ASN A 209 19.25 2.20 1.45
N ARG A 210 19.29 3.07 0.41
CA ARG A 210 19.48 2.65 -0.99
C ARG A 210 20.90 2.20 -1.32
N GLY A 211 21.90 2.67 -0.58
CA GLY A 211 23.31 2.41 -0.91
C GLY A 211 23.62 2.77 -2.37
N ASP A 212 24.21 1.82 -3.09
CA ASP A 212 24.51 1.95 -4.53
C ASP A 212 23.39 1.45 -5.46
N LEU A 213 22.21 1.16 -4.90
CA LEU A 213 21.09 0.72 -5.72
C LEU A 213 20.41 1.88 -6.45
N ALA A 214 19.88 1.59 -7.64
CA ALA A 214 19.08 2.47 -8.46
C ALA A 214 18.03 1.68 -9.23
N ILE A 215 17.01 2.33 -9.80
CA ILE A 215 16.14 1.72 -10.81
C ILE A 215 16.98 1.43 -12.04
N VAL A 216 16.97 0.19 -12.50
CA VAL A 216 17.71 -0.26 -13.69
C VAL A 216 16.78 -0.63 -14.85
N VAL A 217 15.55 -1.11 -14.58
CA VAL A 217 14.51 -1.36 -15.59
C VAL A 217 13.17 -0.87 -15.11
N GLU A 218 12.46 -0.13 -15.97
CA GLU A 218 11.13 0.41 -15.72
C GLU A 218 10.36 0.60 -17.03
N GLY A 219 9.04 0.85 -16.94
CA GLY A 219 8.18 1.20 -18.07
C GLY A 219 7.78 0.02 -18.97
N ASP A 220 8.05 -1.21 -18.57
CA ASP A 220 7.53 -2.40 -19.23
C ASP A 220 6.07 -2.65 -18.81
N LYS A 221 5.19 -2.92 -19.77
CA LYS A 221 3.77 -3.21 -19.52
C LYS A 221 3.54 -4.41 -18.59
N ARG A 222 4.49 -5.37 -18.56
CA ARG A 222 4.46 -6.54 -17.69
C ARG A 222 4.71 -6.21 -16.20
N LEU A 223 5.21 -5.01 -15.92
CA LEU A 223 5.44 -4.51 -14.57
C LEU A 223 4.21 -3.82 -13.97
N PHE A 224 3.08 -3.82 -14.68
CA PHE A 224 1.83 -3.24 -14.20
C PHE A 224 1.30 -3.99 -12.96
N ASN A 225 0.95 -3.25 -11.91
CA ASN A 225 0.55 -3.77 -10.61
C ASN A 225 -0.82 -3.21 -10.19
N GLN A 226 -1.88 -3.97 -10.45
CA GLN A 226 -3.26 -3.59 -10.19
C GLN A 226 -3.71 -3.99 -8.79
N TYR A 227 -4.27 -3.05 -8.04
CA TYR A 227 -4.85 -3.23 -6.72
C TYR A 227 -6.35 -3.52 -6.81
N GLY A 228 -6.79 -4.47 -5.99
CA GLY A 228 -8.19 -4.81 -5.82
C GLY A 228 -8.61 -4.77 -4.35
N VAL A 229 -9.86 -4.43 -4.10
CA VAL A 229 -10.48 -4.41 -2.78
C VAL A 229 -11.74 -5.28 -2.77
N MET A 230 -11.94 -6.02 -1.69
CA MET A 230 -13.02 -6.99 -1.52
C MET A 230 -13.57 -6.93 -0.10
N VAL A 231 -14.89 -6.84 0.07
CA VAL A 231 -15.54 -7.06 1.38
C VAL A 231 -15.58 -8.55 1.63
N VAL A 232 -15.16 -9.00 2.80
CA VAL A 232 -15.29 -10.41 3.21
C VAL A 232 -16.76 -10.78 3.35
N ASN A 233 -17.13 -11.96 2.86
CA ASN A 233 -18.53 -12.36 2.74
C ASN A 233 -19.23 -12.53 4.12
N PRO A 234 -20.18 -11.65 4.49
CA PRO A 234 -20.85 -11.70 5.79
C PRO A 234 -21.80 -12.90 5.92
N GLU A 235 -22.21 -13.53 4.82
CA GLU A 235 -23.02 -14.76 4.87
C GLU A 235 -22.20 -15.96 5.37
N LYS A 236 -20.88 -15.96 5.09
CA LYS A 236 -19.96 -16.96 5.64
C LYS A 236 -19.47 -16.59 7.05
N PHE A 237 -19.33 -15.30 7.31
CA PHE A 237 -18.73 -14.78 8.55
C PHE A 237 -19.62 -13.68 9.16
N PRO A 238 -20.58 -14.01 10.01
CA PRO A 238 -21.49 -13.03 10.61
C PRO A 238 -20.81 -11.94 11.48
N THR A 239 -19.54 -12.15 11.85
CA THR A 239 -18.74 -11.18 12.60
C THR A 239 -18.20 -10.05 11.75
N VAL A 240 -18.23 -10.18 10.41
CA VAL A 240 -17.80 -9.15 9.46
C VAL A 240 -18.69 -7.92 9.57
N LYS A 241 -18.11 -6.79 9.76
CA LYS A 241 -18.77 -5.49 9.83
C LYS A 241 -19.11 -4.97 8.44
N ALA A 242 -20.06 -5.66 7.79
CA ALA A 242 -20.35 -5.49 6.37
C ALA A 242 -20.72 -4.05 5.99
N LYS A 243 -21.44 -3.32 6.87
CA LYS A 243 -21.86 -1.93 6.62
C LYS A 243 -20.65 -0.99 6.59
N GLU A 244 -19.78 -1.07 7.60
CA GLU A 244 -18.58 -0.25 7.72
C GLU A 244 -17.55 -0.62 6.65
N ALA A 245 -17.42 -1.90 6.33
CA ALA A 245 -16.56 -2.41 5.26
C ALA A 245 -17.03 -1.90 3.89
N ALA A 246 -18.34 -1.93 3.61
CA ALA A 246 -18.91 -1.38 2.39
C ALA A 246 -18.66 0.14 2.30
N ALA A 247 -18.86 0.88 3.39
CA ALA A 247 -18.58 2.32 3.43
C ALA A 247 -17.11 2.65 3.10
N PHE A 248 -16.16 1.83 3.58
CA PHE A 248 -14.75 1.99 3.25
C PHE A 248 -14.49 1.71 1.76
N VAL A 249 -15.03 0.61 1.22
CA VAL A 249 -14.86 0.25 -0.20
C VAL A 249 -15.49 1.28 -1.12
N GLU A 250 -16.70 1.76 -0.80
CA GLU A 250 -17.41 2.80 -1.56
C GLU A 250 -16.63 4.13 -1.56
N TRP A 251 -16.12 4.54 -0.40
CA TRP A 251 -15.29 5.74 -0.34
C TRP A 251 -14.00 5.58 -1.15
N LEU A 252 -13.30 4.45 -0.98
CA LEU A 252 -12.01 4.19 -1.64
C LEU A 252 -12.14 4.19 -3.18
N THR A 253 -13.24 3.64 -3.69
CA THR A 253 -13.54 3.56 -5.14
C THR A 253 -14.36 4.73 -5.67
N GLY A 254 -14.88 5.58 -4.79
CA GLY A 254 -15.64 6.78 -5.13
C GLY A 254 -14.74 7.98 -5.45
N PRO A 255 -15.35 9.09 -5.93
CA PRO A 255 -14.61 10.26 -6.43
C PRO A 255 -13.61 10.84 -5.43
N GLU A 256 -13.97 10.89 -4.15
CA GLU A 256 -13.11 11.46 -3.12
C GLU A 256 -11.91 10.57 -2.79
N GLY A 257 -12.13 9.28 -2.57
CA GLY A 257 -11.04 8.32 -2.33
C GLY A 257 -10.11 8.23 -3.52
N GLN A 258 -10.65 8.20 -4.74
CA GLN A 258 -9.86 8.19 -5.97
C GLN A 258 -9.03 9.47 -6.13
N LYS A 259 -9.61 10.64 -5.81
CA LYS A 259 -8.84 11.90 -5.78
C LYS A 259 -7.76 11.86 -4.70
N THR A 260 -8.07 11.36 -3.51
CA THR A 260 -7.11 11.26 -2.41
C THR A 260 -5.93 10.35 -2.79
N ILE A 261 -6.19 9.24 -3.49
CA ILE A 261 -5.12 8.37 -4.03
C ILE A 261 -4.25 9.14 -5.04
N ALA A 262 -4.84 9.89 -5.97
CA ALA A 262 -4.12 10.67 -6.97
C ALA A 262 -3.26 11.79 -6.35
N ASP A 263 -3.71 12.36 -5.25
CA ASP A 263 -3.02 13.44 -4.56
C ASP A 263 -1.82 12.93 -3.71
N TYR A 264 -1.74 11.62 -3.45
CA TYR A 264 -0.61 11.04 -2.74
C TYR A 264 0.65 11.05 -3.59
N LYS A 265 1.66 11.80 -3.13
CA LYS A 265 2.93 12.00 -3.85
C LYS A 265 4.11 11.81 -2.92
N ILE A 266 5.20 11.26 -3.45
CA ILE A 266 6.50 11.20 -2.79
C ILE A 266 7.51 11.99 -3.64
N GLY A 267 8.16 12.98 -3.07
CA GLY A 267 9.11 13.83 -3.82
C GLY A 267 8.46 14.62 -4.98
N GLY A 268 7.14 14.84 -4.93
CA GLY A 268 6.37 15.52 -5.98
C GLY A 268 5.83 14.58 -7.07
N GLU A 269 6.22 13.30 -7.07
CA GLU A 269 5.76 12.31 -8.05
C GLU A 269 4.51 11.56 -7.58
N GLN A 270 3.54 11.41 -8.49
CA GLN A 270 2.37 10.55 -8.28
C GLN A 270 2.77 9.09 -8.42
N LEU A 271 2.40 8.26 -7.45
CA LEU A 271 2.84 6.86 -7.38
C LEU A 271 1.72 5.86 -7.58
N PHE A 272 0.50 6.25 -7.26
CA PHE A 272 -0.69 5.44 -7.44
C PHE A 272 -1.63 6.15 -8.39
N PHE A 273 -2.10 5.42 -9.37
CA PHE A 273 -2.99 5.92 -10.42
C PHE A 273 -4.39 5.31 -10.23
N PRO A 274 -5.36 6.11 -9.73
CA PRO A 274 -6.71 5.63 -9.49
C PRO A 274 -7.38 5.18 -10.78
N ASN A 275 -8.06 4.04 -10.75
CA ASN A 275 -8.75 3.49 -11.91
C ASN A 275 -10.00 2.65 -11.56
N ALA A 276 -10.63 2.93 -10.43
CA ALA A 276 -11.80 2.18 -9.97
C ALA A 276 -12.95 2.11 -11.00
N ASN A 277 -13.07 3.12 -11.85
CA ASN A 277 -14.15 3.25 -12.83
C ASN A 277 -13.68 2.98 -14.27
N GLN A 278 -12.47 2.41 -14.46
CA GLN A 278 -11.97 2.10 -15.80
C GLN A 278 -12.32 0.66 -16.20
N PRO A 279 -12.86 0.43 -17.42
CA PRO A 279 -13.12 -0.90 -17.92
C PRO A 279 -11.86 -1.76 -17.95
N GLY A 280 -11.92 -2.98 -17.43
CA GLY A 280 -10.80 -3.96 -17.47
C GLY A 280 -9.72 -3.78 -16.40
N ALA A 281 -9.92 -2.89 -15.44
CA ALA A 281 -9.01 -2.70 -14.30
C ALA A 281 -9.04 -3.89 -13.30
#